data_c26ec16bf97c2819ad0353de43211a59
#
_entry.id   c26ec16bf97c2819ad0353de43211a59
#
_cell.length_a   1.000
_cell.length_b   1.000
_cell.length_c   1.000
_cell.angle_alpha   90.00
_cell.angle_beta   90.00
_cell.angle_gamma   90.00
#
_symmetry.space_group_name_H-M   'P 1'
#
loop_
_entity.id
_entity.type
_entity.pdbx_description
1 polymer ?
#
loop_
_entity_poly.entity_id
_entity_poly.type
_entity_poly.pdbx_seq_one_letter_code
_entity_poly.pdbx_strand_id
1 'polypeptide(L)'
;MNLGEESKDENSNVKAGTWEVKHKTKQVANILYADSSGRFRSAQPVVRAKTPIVRVKDRITGIRCDLNTCTRMGVINSVWVRFCADVHPTIRNLLILVKVFSMRQGLTGSGRGDHLTSYCLTVMVIFFLQTKGILYPVAVLQEVSDLPEVQISGYNFSFCKDQALLPPLQQSCIPPLSSLLRDFFLYFAEFTFGSKAVCPLVGEPVLLFSLRNGTFLHPRLEGCATGKSKDRLKTEKVVVVQDPFELKRNIAGNVYPTRLSRVVGTFEAAAKLLENLEVQGGDSIARNILARLLSQDLVPQSEGTPADQESNTSYQRTKDEDVEEPEFV
;
A
#
# COMPACT_ATOMS: atom_id res chain seq x y z
N MET A 1 14.31 7.07 -45.25
CA MET A 1 14.62 8.27 -44.46
C MET A 1 14.12 8.09 -43.06
N ASN A 2 15.04 7.95 -42.16
CA ASN A 2 15.03 8.15 -40.69
C ASN A 2 13.75 7.87 -39.86
N LEU A 3 13.66 6.65 -39.34
CA LEU A 3 12.84 6.26 -38.19
C LEU A 3 13.74 5.74 -37.03
N GLY A 4 14.94 6.26 -36.88
CA GLY A 4 15.93 5.72 -35.92
C GLY A 4 16.42 6.67 -34.81
N GLU A 5 15.94 7.91 -34.74
CA GLU A 5 16.52 8.90 -33.80
C GLU A 5 15.67 9.19 -32.56
N GLU A 6 14.38 8.95 -32.56
CA GLU A 6 13.51 9.27 -31.39
C GLU A 6 13.70 8.34 -30.19
N SER A 7 14.21 7.13 -30.39
CA SER A 7 14.34 6.16 -29.25
C SER A 7 15.59 6.37 -28.38
N LYS A 8 16.55 7.19 -28.81
CA LYS A 8 17.78 7.45 -28.03
C LYS A 8 17.59 8.58 -27.03
N ASP A 9 16.76 9.57 -27.33
CA ASP A 9 16.56 10.74 -26.46
C ASP A 9 15.67 10.45 -25.24
N GLU A 10 14.65 9.63 -25.38
CA GLU A 10 13.82 9.24 -24.22
C GLU A 10 14.62 8.42 -23.20
N ASN A 11 15.51 7.55 -23.66
CA ASN A 11 16.33 6.72 -22.77
C ASN A 11 17.45 7.52 -22.09
N SER A 12 17.94 8.58 -22.70
CA SER A 12 18.91 9.51 -22.11
C SER A 12 18.26 10.41 -21.05
N ASN A 13 17.05 10.91 -21.28
CA ASN A 13 16.27 11.71 -20.33
C ASN A 13 15.86 10.90 -19.09
N VAL A 14 15.46 9.63 -19.24
CA VAL A 14 15.12 8.74 -18.11
C VAL A 14 16.37 8.41 -17.28
N LYS A 15 17.53 8.22 -17.90
CA LYS A 15 18.80 8.00 -17.19
C LYS A 15 19.29 9.26 -16.49
N ALA A 16 19.15 10.42 -17.09
CA ALA A 16 19.50 11.70 -16.49
C ALA A 16 18.64 11.99 -15.25
N GLY A 17 17.31 11.82 -15.33
CA GLY A 17 16.41 11.97 -14.19
C GLY A 17 16.72 11.00 -13.05
N THR A 18 17.07 9.75 -13.36
CA THR A 18 17.45 8.75 -12.33
C THR A 18 18.78 9.12 -11.65
N TRP A 19 19.74 9.66 -12.38
CA TRP A 19 21.01 10.10 -11.81
C TRP A 19 20.81 11.31 -10.89
N GLU A 20 20.05 12.30 -11.33
CA GLU A 20 19.74 13.50 -10.56
C GLU A 20 19.08 13.17 -9.22
N VAL A 21 18.11 12.25 -9.22
CA VAL A 21 17.43 11.76 -8.01
C VAL A 21 18.42 11.10 -7.06
N LYS A 22 19.28 10.21 -7.56
CA LYS A 22 20.32 9.57 -6.73
C LYS A 22 21.30 10.58 -6.15
N HIS A 23 21.69 11.56 -6.95
CA HIS A 23 22.60 12.64 -6.52
C HIS A 23 21.96 13.49 -5.42
N LYS A 24 20.73 13.98 -5.60
CA LYS A 24 19.98 14.71 -4.58
C LYS A 24 19.82 13.90 -3.28
N THR A 25 19.55 12.60 -3.38
CA THR A 25 19.44 11.72 -2.20
C THR A 25 20.75 11.68 -1.41
N LYS A 26 21.89 11.56 -2.11
CA LYS A 26 23.22 11.61 -1.46
C LYS A 26 23.51 12.97 -0.85
N GLN A 27 23.20 14.07 -1.54
CA GLN A 27 23.38 15.43 -1.01
C GLN A 27 22.61 15.63 0.29
N VAL A 28 21.33 15.22 0.33
CA VAL A 28 20.50 15.30 1.56
C VAL A 28 21.10 14.44 2.67
N ALA A 29 21.59 13.24 2.37
CA ALA A 29 22.27 12.40 3.36
C ALA A 29 23.50 13.11 3.95
N ASN A 30 24.32 13.75 3.11
CA ASN A 30 25.51 14.47 3.55
C ASN A 30 25.16 15.68 4.42
N ILE A 31 24.11 16.44 4.07
CA ILE A 31 23.63 17.58 4.87
C ILE A 31 23.18 17.10 6.26
N LEU A 32 22.41 16.02 6.31
CA LEU A 32 21.91 15.46 7.58
C LEU A 32 23.03 14.84 8.44
N TYR A 33 24.06 14.29 7.78
CA TYR A 33 25.24 13.77 8.47
C TYR A 33 26.10 14.87 9.06
N ALA A 34 26.26 15.99 8.32
CA ALA A 34 27.04 17.17 8.74
C ALA A 34 26.28 18.08 9.71
N ASP A 35 25.00 17.76 10.03
CA ASP A 35 24.20 18.56 10.97
C ASP A 35 24.85 18.60 12.36
N SER A 36 25.33 19.77 12.72
CA SER A 36 26.02 20.03 13.99
C SER A 36 25.14 19.88 15.23
N SER A 37 23.80 19.86 15.08
CA SER A 37 22.87 19.58 16.17
C SER A 37 23.02 18.16 16.71
N GLY A 38 23.62 17.26 15.93
CA GLY A 38 23.80 15.85 16.25
C GLY A 38 22.48 15.11 16.46
N ARG A 39 21.37 15.65 15.95
CA ARG A 39 20.03 15.08 16.15
C ARG A 39 19.90 13.71 15.49
N PHE A 40 20.52 13.51 14.34
CA PHE A 40 20.46 12.25 13.62
C PHE A 40 21.68 11.38 13.90
N ARG A 41 21.46 10.13 14.31
CA ARG A 41 22.53 9.19 14.62
C ARG A 41 23.19 8.59 13.38
N SER A 42 22.44 8.52 12.28
CA SER A 42 22.91 8.03 10.99
C SER A 42 22.07 8.65 9.87
N ALA A 43 22.68 8.94 8.73
CA ALA A 43 22.00 9.37 7.54
C ALA A 43 22.48 8.51 6.35
N GLN A 44 21.78 7.41 6.11
CA GLN A 44 22.18 6.42 5.10
C GLN A 44 21.39 6.62 3.80
N PRO A 45 22.02 6.93 2.65
CA PRO A 45 21.35 7.03 1.37
C PRO A 45 21.08 5.64 0.79
N VAL A 46 19.80 5.30 0.56
CA VAL A 46 19.36 4.06 -0.10
C VAL A 46 19.01 4.40 -1.55
N VAL A 47 20.02 4.50 -2.42
CA VAL A 47 19.87 5.00 -3.80
C VAL A 47 19.50 3.93 -4.84
N ARG A 48 19.64 2.64 -4.50
CA ARG A 48 19.28 1.52 -5.39
C ARG A 48 17.80 1.10 -5.30
N ALA A 49 17.07 1.62 -4.31
CA ALA A 49 15.64 1.36 -4.18
C ALA A 49 14.86 1.96 -5.37
N LYS A 50 13.70 1.38 -5.70
CA LYS A 50 12.78 1.94 -6.72
C LYS A 50 12.42 3.39 -6.43
N THR A 51 12.27 3.73 -5.14
CA THR A 51 12.14 5.09 -4.64
C THR A 51 13.35 5.36 -3.75
N PRO A 52 14.37 6.11 -4.20
CA PRO A 52 15.53 6.46 -3.39
C PRO A 52 15.11 7.26 -2.15
N ILE A 53 15.71 6.92 -1.01
CA ILE A 53 15.42 7.53 0.29
C ILE A 53 16.71 7.79 1.06
N VAL A 54 16.66 8.70 2.03
CA VAL A 54 17.65 8.80 3.09
C VAL A 54 17.05 8.21 4.37
N ARG A 55 17.67 7.17 4.90
CA ARG A 55 17.28 6.56 6.17
C ARG A 55 18.02 7.23 7.30
N VAL A 56 17.27 7.77 8.26
CA VAL A 56 17.83 8.41 9.44
C VAL A 56 17.25 7.81 10.72
N LYS A 57 17.98 7.96 11.83
CA LYS A 57 17.49 7.62 13.16
C LYS A 57 17.62 8.84 14.07
N ASP A 58 16.49 9.31 14.59
CA ASP A 58 16.46 10.39 15.58
C ASP A 58 17.10 9.91 16.88
N ARG A 59 18.05 10.67 17.41
CA ARG A 59 18.80 10.30 18.62
C ARG A 59 17.99 10.39 19.90
N ILE A 60 17.04 11.33 19.95
CA ILE A 60 16.24 11.60 21.13
C ILE A 60 15.15 10.55 21.29
N THR A 61 14.37 10.32 20.23
CA THR A 61 13.23 9.40 20.25
C THR A 61 13.56 7.98 19.85
N GLY A 62 14.72 7.74 19.22
CA GLY A 62 15.09 6.46 18.63
C GLY A 62 14.29 6.09 17.37
N ILE A 63 13.41 6.97 16.90
CA ILE A 63 12.55 6.74 15.75
C ILE A 63 13.39 6.69 14.47
N ARG A 64 13.14 5.68 13.64
CA ARG A 64 13.70 5.58 12.29
C ARG A 64 12.77 6.29 11.31
N CYS A 65 13.35 7.15 10.46
CA CYS A 65 12.63 7.87 9.44
C CYS A 65 13.27 7.60 8.07
N ASP A 66 12.43 7.34 7.08
CA ASP A 66 12.85 7.24 5.69
C ASP A 66 12.40 8.53 4.97
N LEU A 67 13.36 9.36 4.56
CA LEU A 67 13.12 10.64 3.90
C LEU A 67 13.13 10.45 2.38
N ASN A 68 12.01 10.71 1.73
CA ASN A 68 11.91 10.71 0.28
C ASN A 68 12.08 12.14 -0.25
N THR A 69 13.04 12.33 -1.15
CA THR A 69 13.35 13.64 -1.76
C THR A 69 12.88 13.75 -3.21
N CYS A 70 12.26 12.70 -3.75
CA CYS A 70 12.13 12.52 -5.19
C CYS A 70 10.73 12.72 -5.73
N THR A 71 9.69 12.49 -4.93
CA THR A 71 8.32 12.51 -5.42
C THR A 71 7.33 13.02 -4.38
N ARG A 72 6.33 13.76 -4.86
CA ARG A 72 5.21 14.24 -4.05
C ARG A 72 4.08 13.20 -3.92
N MET A 73 4.14 12.08 -4.65
CA MET A 73 3.08 11.06 -4.67
C MET A 73 2.71 10.58 -3.26
N GLY A 74 3.71 10.26 -2.43
CA GLY A 74 3.48 9.81 -1.06
C GLY A 74 2.76 10.84 -0.17
N VAL A 75 3.00 12.13 -0.41
CA VAL A 75 2.30 13.22 0.29
C VAL A 75 0.84 13.23 -0.10
N ILE A 76 0.54 13.16 -1.42
CA ILE A 76 -0.84 13.19 -1.91
C ILE A 76 -1.60 11.95 -1.46
N ASN A 77 -0.98 10.77 -1.53
CA ASN A 77 -1.56 9.54 -1.00
C ASN A 77 -1.90 9.66 0.49
N SER A 78 -1.04 10.30 1.29
CA SER A 78 -1.31 10.55 2.72
C SER A 78 -2.44 11.54 2.93
N VAL A 79 -2.54 12.58 2.09
CA VAL A 79 -3.66 13.55 2.12
C VAL A 79 -4.97 12.86 1.77
N TRP A 80 -4.99 11.98 0.76
CA TRP A 80 -6.17 11.21 0.39
C TRP A 80 -6.60 10.23 1.49
N VAL A 81 -5.66 9.48 2.08
CA VAL A 81 -5.94 8.60 3.22
C VAL A 81 -6.51 9.40 4.39
N ARG A 82 -5.96 10.57 4.67
CA ARG A 82 -6.48 11.45 5.71
C ARG A 82 -7.89 11.93 5.40
N PHE A 83 -8.17 12.37 4.17
CA PHE A 83 -9.52 12.75 3.73
C PHE A 83 -10.52 11.61 3.99
N CYS A 84 -10.19 10.38 3.61
CA CYS A 84 -11.03 9.21 3.90
C CYS A 84 -11.22 8.97 5.40
N ALA A 85 -10.17 9.11 6.21
CA ALA A 85 -10.22 8.91 7.66
C ALA A 85 -11.01 10.00 8.39
N ASP A 86 -11.05 11.20 7.83
CA ASP A 86 -11.73 12.36 8.43
C ASP A 86 -13.24 12.41 8.12
N VAL A 87 -13.76 11.53 7.23
CA VAL A 87 -15.20 11.39 6.97
C VAL A 87 -15.97 11.02 8.24
N HIS A 88 -15.43 10.11 9.06
CA HIS A 88 -16.05 9.74 10.33
C HIS A 88 -15.03 9.09 11.29
N PRO A 89 -15.12 9.33 12.63
CA PRO A 89 -14.21 8.75 13.61
C PRO A 89 -14.11 7.22 13.56
N THR A 90 -15.22 6.53 13.28
CA THR A 90 -15.25 5.06 13.15
C THR A 90 -14.33 4.58 12.03
N ILE A 91 -14.24 5.30 10.91
CA ILE A 91 -13.36 4.95 9.78
C ILE A 91 -11.90 5.05 10.20
N ARG A 92 -11.54 6.14 10.88
CA ARG A 92 -10.18 6.31 11.44
C ARG A 92 -9.82 5.17 12.39
N ASN A 93 -10.72 4.84 13.28
CA ASN A 93 -10.53 3.75 14.24
C ASN A 93 -10.38 2.39 13.54
N LEU A 94 -11.19 2.11 12.50
CA LEU A 94 -11.07 0.90 11.69
C LEU A 94 -9.69 0.79 11.03
N LEU A 95 -9.22 1.87 10.40
CA LEU A 95 -7.88 1.93 9.79
C LEU A 95 -6.76 1.63 10.79
N ILE A 96 -6.85 2.19 12.00
CA ILE A 96 -5.89 1.97 13.07
C ILE A 96 -5.95 0.52 13.57
N LEU A 97 -7.14 -0.01 13.86
CA LEU A 97 -7.30 -1.37 14.40
C LEU A 97 -6.83 -2.43 13.41
N VAL A 98 -7.22 -2.33 12.13
CA VAL A 98 -6.75 -3.27 11.09
C VAL A 98 -5.23 -3.22 10.95
N LYS A 99 -4.64 -2.03 11.01
CA LYS A 99 -3.18 -1.88 10.96
C LYS A 99 -2.50 -2.52 12.16
N VAL A 100 -2.97 -2.24 13.38
CA VAL A 100 -2.40 -2.80 14.62
C VAL A 100 -2.55 -4.31 14.64
N PHE A 101 -3.73 -4.83 14.30
CA PHE A 101 -3.99 -6.26 14.15
C PHE A 101 -2.98 -6.89 13.18
N SER A 102 -2.87 -6.36 11.97
CA SER A 102 -2.00 -6.95 10.94
C SER A 102 -0.52 -6.90 11.31
N MET A 103 -0.08 -5.87 12.04
CA MET A 103 1.29 -5.82 12.59
C MET A 103 1.50 -6.89 13.66
N ARG A 104 0.53 -7.09 14.56
CA ARG A 104 0.58 -8.12 15.61
C ARG A 104 0.60 -9.52 15.02
N GLN A 105 -0.19 -9.77 13.98
CA GLN A 105 -0.25 -11.06 13.29
C GLN A 105 0.90 -11.28 12.28
N GLY A 106 1.86 -10.36 12.18
CA GLY A 106 2.98 -10.47 11.22
C GLY A 106 2.55 -10.50 9.76
N LEU A 107 1.38 -9.92 9.43
CA LEU A 107 0.88 -9.83 8.04
C LEU A 107 1.49 -8.64 7.30
N THR A 108 1.93 -7.61 8.02
CA THR A 108 2.61 -6.46 7.47
C THR A 108 4.05 -6.41 7.99
N GLY A 109 4.98 -6.09 7.11
CA GLY A 109 6.40 -6.03 7.45
C GLY A 109 7.08 -4.75 6.98
N SER A 110 8.32 -4.55 7.40
CA SER A 110 9.16 -3.38 7.13
C SER A 110 9.76 -3.36 5.71
N GLY A 111 8.97 -3.70 4.68
CA GLY A 111 9.37 -3.56 3.27
C GLY A 111 10.40 -4.57 2.77
N ARG A 112 10.70 -5.60 3.52
CA ARG A 112 11.51 -6.73 3.06
C ARG A 112 10.59 -7.86 2.62
N GLY A 113 10.55 -8.11 1.30
CA GLY A 113 10.00 -9.34 0.75
C GLY A 113 8.47 -9.32 0.56
N ASP A 114 7.84 -10.36 0.99
CA ASP A 114 6.57 -10.95 0.58
C ASP A 114 5.34 -10.51 1.39
N HIS A 115 5.48 -9.52 2.27
CA HIS A 115 4.39 -9.03 3.13
C HIS A 115 3.56 -7.93 2.46
N LEU A 116 2.31 -7.81 2.89
CA LEU A 116 1.53 -6.61 2.62
C LEU A 116 2.21 -5.39 3.22
N THR A 117 2.30 -4.30 2.47
CA THR A 117 2.73 -3.03 3.05
C THR A 117 1.59 -2.40 3.85
N SER A 118 1.90 -1.59 4.87
CA SER A 118 0.87 -0.86 5.62
C SER A 118 -0.01 0.02 4.69
N TYR A 119 0.59 0.57 3.62
CA TYR A 119 -0.15 1.34 2.62
C TYR A 119 -1.13 0.47 1.82
N CYS A 120 -0.70 -0.70 1.36
CA CYS A 120 -1.58 -1.65 0.67
C CYS A 120 -2.79 -2.03 1.53
N LEU A 121 -2.54 -2.36 2.80
CA LEU A 121 -3.60 -2.69 3.75
C LEU A 121 -4.57 -1.51 3.97
N THR A 122 -4.05 -0.28 4.10
CA THR A 122 -4.87 0.94 4.21
C THR A 122 -5.78 1.11 2.99
N VAL A 123 -5.23 0.91 1.78
CA VAL A 123 -6.01 0.95 0.54
C VAL A 123 -7.07 -0.14 0.49
N MET A 124 -6.79 -1.35 0.99
CA MET A 124 -7.79 -2.41 1.09
C MET A 124 -8.94 -2.04 2.04
N VAL A 125 -8.66 -1.40 3.19
CA VAL A 125 -9.72 -0.92 4.11
C VAL A 125 -10.56 0.16 3.44
N ILE A 126 -9.96 1.13 2.77
CA ILE A 126 -10.69 2.19 2.06
C ILE A 126 -11.55 1.60 0.95
N PHE A 127 -10.99 0.69 0.15
CA PHE A 127 -11.72 -0.01 -0.89
C PHE A 127 -12.94 -0.78 -0.33
N PHE A 128 -12.79 -1.52 0.76
CA PHE A 128 -13.90 -2.17 1.43
C PHE A 128 -15.02 -1.18 1.81
N LEU A 129 -14.65 -0.01 2.34
CA LEU A 129 -15.61 1.03 2.67
C LEU A 129 -16.26 1.65 1.42
N GLN A 130 -15.55 1.72 0.30
CA GLN A 130 -16.09 2.11 -1.00
C GLN A 130 -17.14 1.11 -1.50
N THR A 131 -16.87 -0.21 -1.40
CA THR A 131 -17.85 -1.24 -1.79
C THR A 131 -19.12 -1.23 -0.93
N LYS A 132 -19.05 -0.64 0.27
CA LYS A 132 -20.22 -0.43 1.15
C LYS A 132 -20.90 0.94 0.91
N GLY A 133 -20.43 1.75 -0.01
CA GLY A 133 -20.97 3.09 -0.25
C GLY A 133 -20.71 4.08 0.89
N ILE A 134 -19.77 3.77 1.79
CA ILE A 134 -19.37 4.62 2.94
C ILE A 134 -18.30 5.62 2.54
N LEU A 135 -17.48 5.32 1.54
CA LEU A 135 -16.47 6.21 0.97
C LEU A 135 -16.64 6.32 -0.54
N TYR A 136 -16.17 7.44 -1.10
CA TYR A 136 -16.21 7.68 -2.54
C TYR A 136 -15.10 6.92 -3.28
N PRO A 137 -15.40 6.34 -4.46
CA PRO A 137 -14.39 5.95 -5.43
C PRO A 137 -13.52 7.14 -5.83
N VAL A 138 -12.25 6.90 -6.16
CA VAL A 138 -11.35 8.01 -6.58
C VAL A 138 -11.86 8.67 -7.85
N ALA A 139 -12.46 7.93 -8.78
CA ALA A 139 -13.06 8.49 -10.00
C ALA A 139 -14.09 9.58 -9.66
N VAL A 140 -14.99 9.33 -8.71
CA VAL A 140 -16.00 10.30 -8.27
C VAL A 140 -15.34 11.56 -7.68
N LEU A 141 -14.29 11.39 -6.88
CA LEU A 141 -13.54 12.53 -6.32
C LEU A 141 -12.82 13.36 -7.39
N GLN A 142 -12.53 12.75 -8.54
CA GLN A 142 -11.86 13.41 -9.68
C GLN A 142 -12.82 13.98 -10.73
N GLU A 143 -14.12 13.73 -10.63
CA GLU A 143 -15.14 14.23 -11.56
C GLU A 143 -15.69 15.62 -11.19
N VAL A 144 -15.34 16.12 -10.00
CA VAL A 144 -15.73 17.47 -9.58
C VAL A 144 -15.07 18.51 -10.49
N SER A 145 -15.87 19.46 -11.01
CA SER A 145 -15.38 20.56 -11.87
C SER A 145 -14.41 21.47 -11.11
N ASP A 146 -13.55 22.15 -11.88
CA ASP A 146 -12.63 23.19 -11.38
C ASP A 146 -11.60 22.71 -10.34
N LEU A 147 -11.30 21.41 -10.30
CA LEU A 147 -10.21 20.90 -9.46
C LEU A 147 -8.85 21.39 -10.00
N PRO A 148 -7.97 21.90 -9.11
CA PRO A 148 -6.59 22.18 -9.50
C PRO A 148 -5.93 20.94 -10.07
N GLU A 149 -5.38 21.04 -11.28
CA GLU A 149 -4.72 19.92 -11.92
C GLU A 149 -3.40 19.58 -11.21
N VAL A 150 -3.23 18.34 -10.81
CA VAL A 150 -2.02 17.81 -10.20
C VAL A 150 -1.56 16.60 -10.99
N GLN A 151 -0.70 16.85 -11.99
CA GLN A 151 -0.08 15.79 -12.79
C GLN A 151 1.29 15.43 -12.23
N ILE A 152 1.54 14.15 -11.97
CA ILE A 152 2.84 13.63 -11.54
C ILE A 152 3.15 12.36 -12.32
N SER A 153 4.25 12.37 -13.07
CA SER A 153 4.69 11.22 -13.89
C SER A 153 3.61 10.68 -14.83
N GLY A 154 2.79 11.55 -15.40
CA GLY A 154 1.72 11.20 -16.34
C GLY A 154 0.44 10.65 -15.69
N TYR A 155 0.33 10.72 -14.36
CA TYR A 155 -0.88 10.33 -13.63
C TYR A 155 -1.58 11.55 -13.01
N ASN A 156 -2.91 11.54 -13.03
CA ASN A 156 -3.74 12.55 -12.37
C ASN A 156 -3.85 12.24 -10.87
N PHE A 157 -3.29 13.11 -10.04
CA PHE A 157 -3.36 13.05 -8.57
C PHE A 157 -4.35 14.08 -7.99
N SER A 158 -5.11 14.79 -8.83
CA SER A 158 -6.16 15.70 -8.37
C SER A 158 -7.30 14.93 -7.72
N PHE A 159 -7.87 15.43 -6.66
CA PHE A 159 -9.13 14.93 -6.09
C PHE A 159 -9.80 16.00 -5.24
N CYS A 160 -11.13 15.98 -5.18
CA CYS A 160 -11.92 16.87 -4.36
C CYS A 160 -11.74 16.55 -2.88
N LYS A 161 -11.50 17.57 -2.05
CA LYS A 161 -11.38 17.47 -0.59
C LYS A 161 -12.55 18.10 0.14
N ASP A 162 -13.43 18.77 -0.60
CA ASP A 162 -14.62 19.41 -0.04
C ASP A 162 -15.82 18.46 -0.20
N GLN A 163 -16.29 17.94 0.92
CA GLN A 163 -17.46 17.05 0.92
C GLN A 163 -18.75 17.73 0.45
N ALA A 164 -18.85 19.05 0.55
CA ALA A 164 -20.02 19.78 0.11
C ALA A 164 -20.19 19.79 -1.43
N LEU A 165 -19.11 19.55 -2.16
CA LEU A 165 -19.12 19.48 -3.63
C LEU A 165 -19.33 18.04 -4.16
N LEU A 166 -19.42 17.06 -3.27
CA LEU A 166 -19.56 15.66 -3.63
C LEU A 166 -21.04 15.22 -3.57
N PRO A 167 -21.45 14.24 -4.39
CA PRO A 167 -22.78 13.67 -4.30
C PRO A 167 -23.00 13.04 -2.91
N PRO A 168 -24.24 12.85 -2.45
CA PRO A 168 -24.52 12.14 -1.21
C PRO A 168 -23.92 10.73 -1.23
N LEU A 169 -23.33 10.30 -0.12
CA LEU A 169 -22.89 8.90 0.05
C LEU A 169 -24.11 7.97 0.04
N GLN A 170 -23.95 6.79 -0.55
CA GLN A 170 -25.02 5.78 -0.59
C GLN A 170 -25.41 5.30 0.82
N GLN A 171 -24.42 5.21 1.71
CA GLN A 171 -24.61 4.81 3.10
C GLN A 171 -24.52 6.03 4.01
N SER A 172 -25.66 6.55 4.46
CA SER A 172 -25.74 7.69 5.38
C SER A 172 -25.48 7.32 6.85
N CYS A 173 -25.75 6.07 7.24
CA CYS A 173 -25.52 5.57 8.59
C CYS A 173 -24.30 4.66 8.60
N ILE A 174 -23.29 5.02 9.38
CA ILE A 174 -22.05 4.23 9.49
C ILE A 174 -22.26 3.14 10.55
N PRO A 175 -22.08 1.85 10.20
CA PRO A 175 -22.23 0.75 11.14
C PRO A 175 -21.26 0.85 12.32
N PRO A 176 -21.58 0.17 13.45
CA PRO A 176 -20.66 0.06 14.58
C PRO A 176 -19.28 -0.46 14.15
N LEU A 177 -18.24 -0.03 14.88
CA LEU A 177 -16.85 -0.39 14.57
C LEU A 177 -16.61 -1.90 14.59
N SER A 178 -17.24 -2.62 15.53
CA SER A 178 -17.18 -4.08 15.64
C SER A 178 -17.69 -4.78 14.39
N SER A 179 -18.85 -4.36 13.89
CA SER A 179 -19.46 -4.90 12.68
C SER A 179 -18.61 -4.60 11.45
N LEU A 180 -18.13 -3.36 11.30
CA LEU A 180 -17.23 -3.00 10.20
C LEU A 180 -15.93 -3.79 10.22
N LEU A 181 -15.35 -4.02 11.40
CA LEU A 181 -14.12 -4.79 11.57
C LEU A 181 -14.34 -6.26 11.19
N ARG A 182 -15.44 -6.89 11.67
CA ARG A 182 -15.84 -8.25 11.29
C ARG A 182 -16.04 -8.35 9.78
N ASP A 183 -16.85 -7.45 9.21
CA ASP A 183 -17.21 -7.46 7.80
C ASP A 183 -15.99 -7.24 6.90
N PHE A 184 -15.03 -6.42 7.32
CA PHE A 184 -13.76 -6.24 6.61
C PHE A 184 -12.98 -7.56 6.54
N PHE A 185 -12.84 -8.25 7.66
CA PHE A 185 -12.10 -9.51 7.69
C PHE A 185 -12.82 -10.59 6.90
N LEU A 186 -14.14 -10.71 7.03
CA LEU A 186 -14.95 -11.67 6.28
C LEU A 186 -14.85 -11.39 4.77
N TYR A 187 -15.01 -10.12 4.37
CA TYR A 187 -14.94 -9.71 2.96
C TYR A 187 -13.64 -10.14 2.29
N PHE A 188 -12.50 -9.94 2.93
CA PHE A 188 -11.22 -10.32 2.36
C PHE A 188 -10.82 -11.79 2.59
N ALA A 189 -11.41 -12.47 3.55
CA ALA A 189 -11.31 -13.92 3.66
C ALA A 189 -12.01 -14.63 2.48
N GLU A 190 -13.14 -14.10 2.02
CA GLU A 190 -13.93 -14.62 0.90
C GLU A 190 -13.58 -14.02 -0.46
N PHE A 191 -12.70 -13.00 -0.50
CA PHE A 191 -12.36 -12.29 -1.73
C PHE A 191 -11.60 -13.20 -2.69
N THR A 192 -12.10 -13.32 -3.92
CA THR A 192 -11.51 -14.17 -4.96
C THR A 192 -10.31 -13.49 -5.64
N PHE A 193 -9.19 -13.38 -4.94
CA PHE A 193 -7.95 -12.73 -5.43
C PHE A 193 -7.44 -13.31 -6.76
N GLY A 194 -7.70 -14.59 -7.04
CA GLY A 194 -7.29 -15.22 -8.28
C GLY A 194 -8.04 -14.74 -9.54
N SER A 195 -9.20 -14.10 -9.37
CA SER A 195 -10.06 -13.65 -10.48
C SER A 195 -10.41 -12.17 -10.44
N LYS A 196 -10.22 -11.50 -9.30
CA LYS A 196 -10.61 -10.11 -9.09
C LYS A 196 -9.45 -9.26 -8.57
N ALA A 197 -9.42 -8.00 -9.00
CA ALA A 197 -8.54 -6.96 -8.50
C ALA A 197 -9.30 -6.04 -7.54
N VAL A 198 -8.60 -5.55 -6.52
CA VAL A 198 -9.02 -4.43 -5.67
C VAL A 198 -8.72 -3.14 -6.41
N CYS A 199 -9.76 -2.40 -6.82
CA CYS A 199 -9.65 -1.19 -7.65
C CYS A 199 -10.27 0.04 -6.96
N PRO A 200 -9.53 0.79 -6.13
CA PRO A 200 -10.03 1.97 -5.44
C PRO A 200 -10.45 3.11 -6.36
N LEU A 201 -9.97 3.10 -7.62
CA LEU A 201 -10.39 4.09 -8.61
C LEU A 201 -11.89 4.04 -8.83
N VAL A 202 -12.45 2.83 -9.03
CA VAL A 202 -13.88 2.63 -9.31
C VAL A 202 -14.67 2.19 -8.08
N GLY A 203 -14.01 1.83 -6.98
CA GLY A 203 -14.64 1.45 -5.71
C GLY A 203 -15.31 0.08 -5.71
N GLU A 204 -15.05 -0.76 -6.71
CA GLU A 204 -15.61 -2.09 -6.85
C GLU A 204 -14.57 -3.12 -7.35
N PRO A 205 -14.78 -4.43 -7.11
CA PRO A 205 -13.91 -5.46 -7.63
C PRO A 205 -13.95 -5.52 -9.15
N VAL A 206 -12.79 -5.51 -9.81
CA VAL A 206 -12.69 -5.62 -11.27
C VAL A 206 -12.13 -6.98 -11.65
N LEU A 207 -12.75 -7.64 -12.62
CA LEU A 207 -12.30 -8.94 -13.13
C LEU A 207 -10.89 -8.82 -13.74
N LEU A 208 -9.98 -9.69 -13.33
CA LEU A 208 -8.63 -9.75 -13.90
C LEU A 208 -8.67 -10.09 -15.40
N PHE A 209 -9.65 -10.87 -15.82
CA PHE A 209 -9.90 -11.14 -17.24
C PHE A 209 -10.16 -9.86 -18.03
N SER A 210 -11.03 -9.00 -17.53
CA SER A 210 -11.35 -7.70 -18.15
C SER A 210 -10.12 -6.80 -18.22
N LEU A 211 -9.34 -6.71 -17.13
CA LEU A 211 -8.09 -5.94 -17.09
C LEU A 211 -7.01 -6.47 -18.05
N ARG A 212 -6.99 -7.78 -18.34
CA ARG A 212 -6.02 -8.39 -19.26
C ARG A 212 -6.40 -8.19 -20.73
N ASN A 213 -7.69 -8.23 -21.02
CA ASN A 213 -8.19 -8.20 -22.39
C ASN A 213 -8.72 -6.83 -22.83
N GLY A 214 -8.85 -5.87 -21.91
CA GLY A 214 -9.41 -4.56 -22.20
C GLY A 214 -10.90 -4.57 -22.49
N THR A 215 -11.65 -5.58 -21.99
CA THR A 215 -13.08 -5.78 -22.27
C THR A 215 -13.92 -5.53 -21.03
N PHE A 216 -15.11 -4.92 -21.20
CA PHE A 216 -16.05 -4.65 -20.09
C PHE A 216 -15.41 -3.87 -18.94
N LEU A 217 -14.56 -2.90 -19.27
CA LEU A 217 -13.89 -2.05 -18.29
C LEU A 217 -14.63 -0.71 -18.14
N HIS A 218 -14.55 -0.17 -16.92
CA HIS A 218 -14.86 1.24 -16.71
C HIS A 218 -13.91 2.09 -17.58
N PRO A 219 -14.37 3.15 -18.26
CA PRO A 219 -13.54 3.96 -19.18
C PRO A 219 -12.23 4.46 -18.58
N ARG A 220 -12.25 4.79 -17.27
CA ARG A 220 -11.06 5.22 -16.53
C ARG A 220 -9.99 4.13 -16.35
N LEU A 221 -10.31 2.85 -16.60
CA LEU A 221 -9.40 1.71 -16.48
C LEU A 221 -8.80 1.27 -17.83
N GLU A 222 -9.30 1.78 -18.97
CA GLU A 222 -8.84 1.37 -20.29
C GLU A 222 -7.33 1.56 -20.47
N GLY A 223 -6.78 2.71 -20.03
CA GLY A 223 -5.35 2.99 -20.08
C GLY A 223 -4.47 2.10 -19.17
N CYS A 224 -5.08 1.30 -18.27
CA CYS A 224 -4.37 0.36 -17.40
C CYS A 224 -4.31 -1.04 -17.99
N ALA A 225 -5.26 -1.38 -18.86
CA ALA A 225 -5.42 -2.71 -19.47
C ALA A 225 -4.60 -2.88 -20.75
N THR A 226 -4.45 -1.80 -21.52
CA THR A 226 -3.79 -1.80 -22.82
C THR A 226 -2.35 -1.30 -22.71
N GLY A 227 -1.47 -1.79 -23.59
CA GLY A 227 -0.08 -1.36 -23.68
C GLY A 227 0.94 -2.51 -23.65
N LYS A 228 2.22 -2.17 -23.85
CA LYS A 228 3.32 -3.12 -23.69
C LYS A 228 3.40 -3.61 -22.25
N SER A 229 3.88 -4.83 -22.02
CA SER A 229 3.93 -5.49 -20.69
C SER A 229 4.52 -4.64 -19.55
N LYS A 230 5.38 -3.65 -19.88
CA LYS A 230 5.99 -2.75 -18.87
C LYS A 230 5.08 -1.58 -18.48
N ASP A 231 4.09 -1.26 -19.30
CA ASP A 231 3.27 -0.05 -19.19
C ASP A 231 1.81 -0.34 -18.77
N ARG A 232 1.54 -1.52 -18.28
CA ARG A 232 0.21 -1.93 -17.80
C ARG A 232 0.23 -2.38 -16.34
N LEU A 233 -0.95 -2.43 -15.73
CA LEU A 233 -1.13 -3.01 -14.40
C LEU A 233 -0.71 -4.49 -14.42
N LYS A 234 0.15 -4.91 -13.48
CA LYS A 234 0.62 -6.30 -13.37
C LYS A 234 -0.47 -7.19 -12.77
N THR A 235 -1.31 -7.75 -13.65
CA THR A 235 -2.47 -8.60 -13.32
C THR A 235 -2.12 -10.08 -13.21
N GLU A 236 -0.90 -10.48 -13.57
CA GLU A 236 -0.37 -11.85 -13.45
C GLU A 236 0.04 -12.22 -12.02
N LYS A 237 0.05 -11.25 -11.11
CA LYS A 237 0.39 -11.45 -9.70
C LYS A 237 -0.76 -12.10 -8.93
N VAL A 238 -0.40 -12.81 -7.85
CA VAL A 238 -1.35 -13.55 -7.00
C VAL A 238 -2.38 -12.63 -6.35
N VAL A 239 -1.94 -11.42 -5.99
CA VAL A 239 -2.80 -10.37 -5.44
C VAL A 239 -2.64 -9.13 -6.30
N VAL A 240 -3.77 -8.57 -6.72
CA VAL A 240 -3.80 -7.31 -7.47
C VAL A 240 -4.58 -6.28 -6.67
N VAL A 241 -3.85 -5.32 -6.13
CA VAL A 241 -4.40 -4.11 -5.50
C VAL A 241 -3.85 -2.92 -6.27
N GLN A 242 -4.72 -2.24 -7.00
CA GLN A 242 -4.36 -1.08 -7.80
C GLN A 242 -4.06 0.11 -6.87
N ASP A 243 -3.00 0.86 -7.19
CA ASP A 243 -2.79 2.16 -6.53
C ASP A 243 -3.92 3.13 -6.94
N PRO A 244 -4.48 3.91 -6.03
CA PRO A 244 -5.60 4.80 -6.32
C PRO A 244 -5.31 5.88 -7.38
N PHE A 245 -4.04 6.25 -7.57
CA PHE A 245 -3.60 7.29 -8.49
C PHE A 245 -2.60 6.81 -9.54
N GLU A 246 -1.57 6.05 -9.14
CA GLU A 246 -0.66 5.37 -10.08
C GLU A 246 -1.34 4.13 -10.67
N LEU A 247 -2.31 4.32 -11.55
CA LEU A 247 -3.26 3.28 -11.99
C LEU A 247 -2.61 2.01 -12.57
N LYS A 248 -1.36 2.11 -13.06
CA LYS A 248 -0.58 0.98 -13.57
C LYS A 248 0.25 0.26 -12.51
N ARG A 249 0.18 0.70 -11.25
CA ARG A 249 0.92 0.14 -10.14
C ARG A 249 0.08 -0.86 -9.35
N ASN A 250 0.57 -2.11 -9.26
CA ASN A 250 0.07 -3.08 -8.30
C ASN A 250 0.86 -2.94 -6.99
N ILE A 251 0.22 -2.44 -5.92
CA ILE A 251 0.85 -2.20 -4.61
C ILE A 251 0.95 -3.47 -3.74
N ALA A 252 0.36 -4.59 -4.20
CA ALA A 252 0.48 -5.92 -3.60
C ALA A 252 1.36 -6.88 -4.42
N GLY A 253 2.06 -6.38 -5.44
CA GLY A 253 2.78 -7.22 -6.41
C GLY A 253 3.95 -8.04 -5.85
N ASN A 254 4.32 -7.85 -4.59
CA ASN A 254 5.33 -8.61 -3.86
C ASN A 254 4.76 -9.76 -3.01
N VAL A 255 3.43 -9.90 -2.92
CA VAL A 255 2.79 -10.96 -2.13
C VAL A 255 2.87 -12.29 -2.88
N TYR A 256 3.36 -13.34 -2.20
CA TYR A 256 3.42 -14.71 -2.73
C TYR A 256 2.21 -15.55 -2.29
N PRO A 257 1.93 -16.70 -2.96
CA PRO A 257 0.79 -17.56 -2.65
C PRO A 257 0.70 -17.98 -1.17
N THR A 258 1.82 -18.39 -0.57
CA THR A 258 1.90 -18.81 0.84
C THR A 258 1.51 -17.69 1.80
N ARG A 259 1.91 -16.45 1.47
CA ARG A 259 1.53 -15.27 2.26
C ARG A 259 0.07 -14.91 2.09
N LEU A 260 -0.48 -15.02 0.88
CA LEU A 260 -1.91 -14.82 0.66
C LEU A 260 -2.73 -15.80 1.49
N SER A 261 -2.39 -17.09 1.46
CA SER A 261 -3.10 -18.11 2.26
C SER A 261 -3.07 -17.78 3.75
N ARG A 262 -1.92 -17.31 4.28
CA ARG A 262 -1.82 -16.86 5.67
C ARG A 262 -2.70 -15.62 5.94
N VAL A 263 -2.71 -14.62 5.06
CA VAL A 263 -3.56 -13.43 5.21
C VAL A 263 -5.03 -13.84 5.27
N VAL A 264 -5.48 -14.64 4.31
CA VAL A 264 -6.87 -15.12 4.21
C VAL A 264 -7.26 -15.92 5.46
N GLY A 265 -6.46 -16.91 5.87
CA GLY A 265 -6.74 -17.72 7.06
C GLY A 265 -6.75 -16.91 8.36
N THR A 266 -5.86 -15.89 8.47
CA THR A 266 -5.85 -15.00 9.64
C THR A 266 -7.08 -14.09 9.67
N PHE A 267 -7.53 -13.59 8.52
CA PHE A 267 -8.74 -12.79 8.43
C PHE A 267 -10.00 -13.62 8.72
N GLU A 268 -10.07 -14.85 8.22
CA GLU A 268 -11.16 -15.79 8.54
C GLU A 268 -11.25 -16.07 10.05
N ALA A 269 -10.13 -16.35 10.69
CA ALA A 269 -10.08 -16.56 12.15
C ALA A 269 -10.50 -15.32 12.94
N ALA A 270 -10.11 -14.12 12.48
CA ALA A 270 -10.51 -12.86 13.09
C ALA A 270 -12.01 -12.58 12.94
N ALA A 271 -12.58 -12.84 11.76
CA ALA A 271 -14.03 -12.71 11.52
C ALA A 271 -14.83 -13.62 12.45
N LYS A 272 -14.46 -14.90 12.56
CA LYS A 272 -15.10 -15.88 13.47
C LYS A 272 -15.03 -15.46 14.94
N LEU A 273 -13.93 -14.85 15.38
CA LEU A 273 -13.85 -14.32 16.75
C LEU A 273 -14.79 -13.17 16.98
N LEU A 274 -14.98 -12.29 16.00
CA LEU A 274 -15.85 -11.12 16.11
C LEU A 274 -17.33 -11.48 16.02
N GLU A 275 -17.72 -12.55 15.32
CA GLU A 275 -19.08 -13.08 15.33
C GLU A 275 -19.53 -13.44 16.75
N ASN A 276 -18.66 -14.07 17.54
CA ASN A 276 -18.97 -14.41 18.94
C ASN A 276 -19.22 -13.17 19.82
N LEU A 277 -18.68 -12.02 19.47
CA LEU A 277 -18.91 -10.76 20.19
C LEU A 277 -20.36 -10.28 20.03
N GLU A 278 -20.91 -10.38 18.84
CA GLU A 278 -22.29 -9.95 18.55
C GLU A 278 -23.33 -10.87 19.20
N VAL A 279 -23.02 -12.17 19.33
CA VAL A 279 -23.92 -13.15 19.87
C VAL A 279 -23.97 -13.11 21.42
N GLN A 280 -22.82 -12.89 22.06
CA GLN A 280 -22.71 -13.05 23.53
C GLN A 280 -22.79 -11.73 24.30
N GLY A 281 -22.46 -10.58 23.69
CA GLY A 281 -22.51 -9.23 24.27
C GLY A 281 -21.79 -9.04 25.63
N GLY A 282 -21.50 -7.78 25.96
CA GLY A 282 -20.94 -7.38 27.25
C GLY A 282 -19.47 -6.93 27.20
N ASP A 283 -19.14 -5.92 28.04
CA ASP A 283 -17.82 -5.26 28.05
C ASP A 283 -16.65 -6.20 28.38
N SER A 284 -16.87 -7.23 29.19
CA SER A 284 -15.84 -8.21 29.53
C SER A 284 -15.49 -9.09 28.34
N ILE A 285 -16.50 -9.52 27.58
CA ILE A 285 -16.34 -10.33 26.38
C ILE A 285 -15.67 -9.52 25.29
N ALA A 286 -16.08 -8.26 25.09
CA ALA A 286 -15.47 -7.35 24.13
C ALA A 286 -13.96 -7.16 24.41
N ARG A 287 -13.58 -6.94 25.68
CA ARG A 287 -12.18 -6.83 26.09
C ARG A 287 -11.38 -8.10 25.84
N ASN A 288 -11.95 -9.27 26.14
CA ASN A 288 -11.31 -10.57 25.92
C ASN A 288 -11.10 -10.84 24.43
N ILE A 289 -12.08 -10.56 23.57
CA ILE A 289 -11.99 -10.74 22.13
C ILE A 289 -10.96 -9.78 21.53
N LEU A 290 -10.96 -8.52 21.95
CA LEU A 290 -9.95 -7.56 21.51
C LEU A 290 -8.53 -7.98 21.94
N ALA A 291 -8.37 -8.46 23.17
CA ALA A 291 -7.12 -9.01 23.66
C ALA A 291 -6.65 -10.21 22.83
N ARG A 292 -7.56 -11.11 22.45
CA ARG A 292 -7.25 -12.24 21.56
C ARG A 292 -6.91 -11.81 20.14
N LEU A 293 -7.64 -10.86 19.57
CA LEU A 293 -7.34 -10.31 18.24
C LEU A 293 -5.94 -9.67 18.19
N LEU A 294 -5.55 -9.02 19.28
CA LEU A 294 -4.27 -8.32 19.38
C LEU A 294 -3.15 -9.19 19.98
N SER A 295 -3.45 -10.43 20.42
CA SER A 295 -2.41 -11.39 20.79
C SER A 295 -1.58 -11.80 19.57
N GLN A 296 -0.33 -12.21 19.81
CA GLN A 296 0.49 -12.80 18.75
C GLN A 296 -0.06 -14.18 18.42
N ASP A 297 -0.04 -14.53 17.12
CA ASP A 297 -0.38 -15.87 16.62
C ASP A 297 -1.84 -16.32 16.82
N LEU A 298 -2.76 -15.56 16.23
CA LEU A 298 -4.16 -15.98 16.11
C LEU A 298 -4.28 -17.30 15.31
N VAL A 299 -3.41 -17.48 14.32
CA VAL A 299 -3.21 -18.73 13.57
C VAL A 299 -1.77 -19.16 13.76
N PRO A 300 -1.51 -20.41 14.27
CA PRO A 300 -0.16 -20.92 14.41
C PRO A 300 0.62 -20.80 13.10
N GLN A 301 1.88 -20.40 13.19
CA GLN A 301 2.77 -20.45 12.04
C GLN A 301 2.92 -21.92 11.67
N SER A 302 2.44 -22.34 10.49
CA SER A 302 2.83 -23.61 9.93
C SER A 302 4.35 -23.57 9.81
N GLU A 303 5.05 -24.51 10.46
CA GLU A 303 6.49 -24.66 10.29
C GLU A 303 6.78 -24.69 8.80
N GLY A 304 7.59 -23.71 8.33
CA GLY A 304 7.94 -23.60 6.93
C GLY A 304 8.56 -24.89 6.45
N THR A 305 8.15 -25.37 5.31
CA THR A 305 8.80 -26.54 4.68
C THR A 305 10.28 -26.21 4.47
N PRO A 306 11.19 -27.22 4.48
CA PRO A 306 12.64 -27.03 4.31
C PRO A 306 13.02 -26.18 3.09
N ALA A 307 12.19 -26.15 2.04
CA ALA A 307 12.36 -25.28 0.87
C ALA A 307 12.26 -23.77 1.17
N ASP A 308 11.50 -23.37 2.19
CA ASP A 308 11.39 -21.96 2.61
C ASP A 308 12.61 -21.49 3.41
N GLN A 309 13.35 -22.42 4.02
CA GLN A 309 14.57 -22.12 4.76
C GLN A 309 15.79 -21.96 3.83
N GLU A 310 15.87 -22.74 2.74
CA GLU A 310 16.95 -22.60 1.74
C GLU A 310 16.85 -21.30 0.94
N SER A 311 15.64 -20.83 0.62
CA SER A 311 15.45 -19.53 -0.07
C SER A 311 15.83 -18.35 0.81
N ASN A 312 15.67 -18.46 2.14
CA ASN A 312 16.07 -17.42 3.09
C ASN A 312 17.59 -17.39 3.33
N THR A 313 18.26 -18.54 3.30
CA THR A 313 19.71 -18.62 3.50
C THR A 313 20.50 -18.16 2.27
N SER A 314 20.02 -18.45 1.06
CA SER A 314 20.63 -17.95 -0.18
C SER A 314 20.48 -16.44 -0.33
N TYR A 315 19.37 -15.87 0.15
CA TYR A 315 19.12 -14.42 0.09
C TYR A 315 19.89 -13.64 1.18
N GLN A 316 20.26 -14.27 2.29
CA GLN A 316 21.14 -13.69 3.30
C GLN A 316 22.62 -13.71 2.88
N ARG A 317 23.08 -14.80 2.24
CA ARG A 317 24.48 -14.90 1.75
C ARG A 317 24.85 -13.84 0.71
N THR A 318 23.94 -13.47 -0.18
CA THR A 318 24.18 -12.40 -1.18
C THR A 318 24.12 -10.98 -0.59
N LYS A 319 23.72 -10.81 0.68
CA LYS A 319 23.67 -9.49 1.35
C LYS A 319 24.85 -9.21 2.28
N ASP A 320 25.47 -10.24 2.80
CA ASP A 320 26.65 -10.10 3.68
C ASP A 320 27.94 -9.87 2.86
N GLU A 321 27.95 -10.25 1.58
CA GLU A 321 29.07 -9.99 0.66
C GLU A 321 29.11 -8.56 0.05
N ASP A 322 28.01 -7.78 0.18
CA ASP A 322 27.94 -6.39 -0.36
C ASP A 322 28.21 -5.29 0.71
N VAL A 323 28.69 -5.64 1.88
CA VAL A 323 29.11 -4.69 2.93
C VAL A 323 30.65 -4.61 2.91
N GLU A 324 31.20 -4.08 1.83
CA GLU A 324 32.55 -3.49 1.89
C GLU A 324 32.44 -2.13 2.62
N GLU A 325 33.14 -2.02 3.74
CA GLU A 325 33.37 -0.76 4.42
C GLU A 325 34.12 0.19 3.46
N PRO A 326 33.70 1.45 3.32
CA PRO A 326 34.47 2.40 2.51
C PRO A 326 35.77 2.72 3.27
N GLU A 327 36.91 2.37 2.69
CA GLU A 327 38.19 2.96 3.06
C GLU A 327 38.12 4.47 2.85
N PHE A 328 38.38 5.21 3.91
CA PHE A 328 38.56 6.66 3.88
C PHE A 328 39.97 6.97 3.38
N VAL A 329 40.03 7.67 2.26
CA VAL A 329 41.17 8.54 1.88
C VAL A 329 40.64 9.96 1.70
#